data_f3b260ebb94efdc6d6dfa22e35cf8442
#
_entry.id   f3b260ebb94efdc6d6dfa22e35cf8442
#
_cell.length_a   1.000
_cell.length_b   1.000
_cell.length_c   1.000
_cell.angle_alpha   90.00
_cell.angle_beta   90.00
_cell.angle_gamma   90.00
#
_symmetry.space_group_name_H-M   'P 1'
#
loop_
_entity.id
_entity.type
_entity.pdbx_description
1 polymer ?
#
loop_
_entity_poly.entity_id
_entity_poly.type
_entity_poly.pdbx_seq_one_letter_code
_entity_poly.pdbx_strand_id
1 'polypeptide(L)'
;LLACIGTVQAQQKQDTIVVARDGTGEYRTIQEAVEAVRAFMDYKVTVLIKNGTYKEKAIIPSWVQNVDFIGESVENTIITYDDHANINKMGTFRTYTVKVQGNNITFKNLTIENNAARLGQAVALHTEGDKLVFINCRLLGNQDTIYTGAAGTRLYFVDCYIEGTTDFIFGPSTVLFENCEIRSKTNSYVTAASTPEDIAVGYVFKNCKLTANPGVDKVYLGRPWRPYAQAVFVRCELGQHVLPEGWNNWGKKENEKTAFYAEYDSRGEGANPKARAAFSHQLKTLKGYEIETVLAGDDGWNPVKNGNHLLDVKR
;
A
#
# COMPACT_ATOMS: atom_id res chain seq x y z
N LEU A 1 -61.08 0.20 -15.56
CA LEU A 1 -59.82 0.87 -15.86
C LEU A 1 -58.78 0.37 -14.85
N LEU A 2 -57.95 -0.58 -15.23
CA LEU A 2 -56.76 -1.00 -14.49
C LEU A 2 -55.63 -0.05 -14.91
N ALA A 3 -55.11 0.72 -13.96
CA ALA A 3 -53.91 1.50 -14.11
C ALA A 3 -52.70 0.61 -13.82
N CYS A 4 -51.93 0.22 -14.86
CA CYS A 4 -50.61 -0.38 -14.69
C CYS A 4 -49.64 0.69 -14.20
N ILE A 5 -49.29 0.67 -12.92
CA ILE A 5 -48.18 1.44 -12.38
C ILE A 5 -46.91 0.66 -12.72
N GLY A 6 -46.29 1.02 -13.83
CA GLY A 6 -44.93 0.53 -14.16
C GLY A 6 -43.91 1.13 -13.19
N THR A 7 -43.32 0.30 -12.35
CA THR A 7 -42.14 0.66 -11.56
C THR A 7 -40.97 0.90 -12.54
N VAL A 8 -40.63 2.17 -12.75
CA VAL A 8 -39.38 2.56 -13.40
C VAL A 8 -38.28 2.24 -12.40
N GLN A 9 -37.67 1.07 -12.55
CA GLN A 9 -36.39 0.79 -11.92
C GLN A 9 -35.39 1.76 -12.55
N ALA A 10 -35.00 2.80 -11.79
CA ALA A 10 -33.89 3.63 -12.17
C ALA A 10 -32.65 2.73 -12.26
N GLN A 11 -32.22 2.42 -13.47
CA GLN A 11 -30.99 1.72 -13.74
C GLN A 11 -29.88 2.61 -13.15
N GLN A 12 -29.26 2.14 -12.08
CA GLN A 12 -28.15 2.85 -11.43
C GLN A 12 -27.04 2.98 -12.48
N LYS A 13 -26.92 4.15 -13.07
CA LYS A 13 -25.90 4.45 -14.06
C LYS A 13 -24.58 4.38 -13.32
N GLN A 14 -23.82 3.33 -13.56
CA GLN A 14 -22.47 3.23 -13.04
C GLN A 14 -21.69 4.36 -13.70
N ASP A 15 -21.42 5.43 -12.96
CA ASP A 15 -20.68 6.58 -13.49
C ASP A 15 -19.25 6.13 -13.76
N THR A 16 -18.90 6.04 -15.05
CA THR A 16 -17.56 5.71 -15.51
C THR A 16 -16.95 6.94 -16.14
N ILE A 17 -15.77 7.32 -15.68
CA ILE A 17 -14.95 8.42 -16.17
C ILE A 17 -13.75 7.81 -16.90
N VAL A 18 -13.43 8.29 -18.10
CA VAL A 18 -12.27 7.82 -18.87
C VAL A 18 -11.19 8.88 -18.89
N VAL A 19 -10.00 8.53 -18.41
CA VAL A 19 -8.79 9.35 -18.50
C VAL A 19 -7.91 8.83 -19.63
N ALA A 20 -7.57 9.67 -20.59
CA ALA A 20 -6.67 9.33 -21.67
C ALA A 20 -5.80 10.55 -22.03
N ARG A 21 -4.49 10.41 -21.90
CA ARG A 21 -3.54 11.49 -22.14
C ARG A 21 -3.57 12.03 -23.57
N ASP A 22 -3.88 11.19 -24.53
CA ASP A 22 -4.01 11.55 -25.95
C ASP A 22 -5.30 12.35 -26.29
N GLY A 23 -6.21 12.49 -25.31
CA GLY A 23 -7.46 13.22 -25.45
C GLY A 23 -8.61 12.37 -26.00
N THR A 24 -8.48 11.05 -26.07
CA THR A 24 -9.57 10.13 -26.42
C THR A 24 -10.53 9.84 -25.26
N GLY A 25 -10.17 10.26 -24.03
CA GLY A 25 -11.03 10.19 -22.85
C GLY A 25 -11.70 11.53 -22.55
N GLU A 26 -12.50 11.54 -21.49
CA GLU A 26 -13.18 12.75 -20.97
C GLU A 26 -12.17 13.72 -20.34
N TYR A 27 -11.12 13.18 -19.72
CA TYR A 27 -10.05 13.93 -19.06
C TYR A 27 -8.69 13.49 -19.54
N ARG A 28 -7.70 14.38 -19.44
CA ARG A 28 -6.31 14.11 -19.84
C ARG A 28 -5.39 13.81 -18.68
N THR A 29 -5.79 14.18 -17.46
CA THR A 29 -5.02 13.99 -16.23
C THR A 29 -5.84 13.25 -15.17
N ILE A 30 -5.14 12.61 -14.25
CA ILE A 30 -5.78 11.94 -13.11
C ILE A 30 -6.46 12.97 -12.21
N GLN A 31 -5.79 14.12 -11.98
CA GLN A 31 -6.32 15.17 -11.11
C GLN A 31 -7.63 15.76 -11.65
N GLU A 32 -7.75 16.00 -12.97
CA GLU A 32 -9.00 16.46 -13.58
C GLU A 32 -10.15 15.47 -13.35
N ALA A 33 -9.88 14.16 -13.49
CA ALA A 33 -10.88 13.14 -13.22
C ALA A 33 -11.29 13.09 -11.74
N VAL A 34 -10.34 13.25 -10.81
CA VAL A 34 -10.63 13.33 -9.38
C VAL A 34 -11.52 14.54 -9.06
N GLU A 35 -11.25 15.70 -9.67
CA GLU A 35 -12.03 16.93 -9.47
C GLU A 35 -13.44 16.83 -10.06
N ALA A 36 -13.64 16.00 -11.07
CA ALA A 36 -14.95 15.73 -11.67
C ALA A 36 -15.81 14.77 -10.82
N VAL A 37 -15.20 14.00 -9.91
CA VAL A 37 -15.93 13.12 -9.01
C VAL A 37 -16.72 13.95 -8.01
N ARG A 38 -18.02 13.69 -7.93
CA ARG A 38 -18.89 14.37 -6.96
C ARG A 38 -18.47 14.04 -5.53
N ALA A 39 -18.51 15.03 -4.64
CA ALA A 39 -18.19 14.86 -3.23
C ALA A 39 -19.23 14.00 -2.50
N PHE A 40 -18.77 13.20 -1.52
CA PHE A 40 -19.57 12.42 -0.57
C PHE A 40 -20.59 11.47 -1.22
N MET A 41 -20.16 10.78 -2.30
CA MET A 41 -21.03 9.80 -2.95
C MET A 41 -21.24 8.55 -2.08
N ASP A 42 -22.47 8.04 -2.12
CA ASP A 42 -22.87 6.75 -1.54
C ASP A 42 -22.88 5.60 -2.57
N TYR A 43 -22.51 5.87 -3.82
CA TYR A 43 -22.38 4.92 -4.92
C TYR A 43 -20.96 4.87 -5.46
N LYS A 44 -20.63 3.80 -6.19
CA LYS A 44 -19.31 3.61 -6.80
C LYS A 44 -19.17 4.41 -8.10
N VAL A 45 -18.01 5.03 -8.27
CA VAL A 45 -17.55 5.59 -9.55
C VAL A 45 -16.31 4.82 -10.00
N THR A 46 -16.21 4.55 -11.28
CA THR A 46 -15.04 3.93 -11.91
C THR A 46 -14.29 4.97 -12.74
N VAL A 47 -13.02 5.15 -12.48
CA VAL A 47 -12.09 5.95 -13.29
C VAL A 47 -11.21 5.00 -14.07
N LEU A 48 -11.49 4.85 -15.37
CA LEU A 48 -10.69 4.04 -16.29
C LEU A 48 -9.53 4.88 -16.84
N ILE A 49 -8.31 4.44 -16.60
CA ILE A 49 -7.11 5.16 -16.98
C ILE A 49 -6.43 4.41 -18.14
N LYS A 50 -6.40 5.03 -19.30
CA LYS A 50 -5.76 4.49 -20.49
C LYS A 50 -4.23 4.46 -20.33
N ASN A 51 -3.58 3.58 -21.08
CA ASN A 51 -2.13 3.50 -21.12
C ASN A 51 -1.52 4.88 -21.43
N GLY A 52 -0.49 5.22 -20.66
CA GLY A 52 0.22 6.50 -20.77
C GLY A 52 1.04 6.80 -19.52
N THR A 53 2.00 7.70 -19.66
CA THR A 53 2.76 8.22 -18.53
C THR A 53 2.18 9.56 -18.11
N TYR A 54 1.53 9.58 -16.96
CA TYR A 54 0.89 10.75 -16.35
C TYR A 54 1.88 11.38 -15.38
N LYS A 55 2.64 12.39 -15.84
CA LYS A 55 3.59 13.11 -14.96
C LYS A 55 2.86 14.21 -14.23
N GLU A 56 2.32 13.86 -13.08
CA GLU A 56 1.53 14.76 -12.23
C GLU A 56 1.54 14.31 -10.76
N LYS A 57 1.19 15.22 -9.87
CA LYS A 57 0.84 14.90 -8.48
C LYS A 57 -0.67 14.84 -8.36
N ALA A 58 -1.21 13.68 -8.01
CA ALA A 58 -2.64 13.50 -7.85
C ALA A 58 -3.02 13.46 -6.36
N ILE A 59 -4.01 14.27 -5.99
CA ILE A 59 -4.58 14.31 -4.64
C ILE A 59 -6.03 13.88 -4.70
N ILE A 60 -6.35 12.78 -4.04
CA ILE A 60 -7.71 12.30 -3.84
C ILE A 60 -8.17 12.79 -2.45
N PRO A 61 -8.90 13.90 -2.36
CA PRO A 61 -9.25 14.53 -1.09
C PRO A 61 -10.28 13.71 -0.31
N SER A 62 -10.44 14.00 0.97
CA SER A 62 -11.29 13.23 1.90
C SER A 62 -12.77 13.16 1.52
N TRP A 63 -13.27 14.11 0.75
CA TRP A 63 -14.65 14.11 0.25
C TRP A 63 -14.86 13.28 -1.02
N VAL A 64 -13.79 12.81 -1.69
CA VAL A 64 -13.84 11.84 -2.79
C VAL A 64 -13.74 10.46 -2.18
N GLN A 65 -14.81 9.68 -2.28
CA GLN A 65 -14.89 8.32 -1.72
C GLN A 65 -15.65 7.38 -2.67
N ASN A 66 -15.56 6.09 -2.44
CA ASN A 66 -16.21 5.06 -3.24
C ASN A 66 -15.78 5.10 -4.73
N VAL A 67 -14.48 5.21 -4.98
CA VAL A 67 -13.92 5.30 -6.35
C VAL A 67 -12.98 4.14 -6.62
N ASP A 68 -13.13 3.55 -7.80
CA ASP A 68 -12.20 2.55 -8.33
C ASP A 68 -11.38 3.17 -9.47
N PHE A 69 -10.07 3.33 -9.27
CA PHE A 69 -9.10 3.75 -10.28
C PHE A 69 -8.51 2.51 -10.97
N ILE A 70 -8.83 2.31 -12.24
CA ILE A 70 -8.45 1.09 -12.98
C ILE A 70 -7.58 1.47 -14.17
N GLY A 71 -6.32 1.07 -14.14
CA GLY A 71 -5.41 1.19 -15.27
C GLY A 71 -5.70 0.14 -16.36
N GLU A 72 -5.46 0.49 -17.59
CA GLU A 72 -5.60 -0.41 -18.74
C GLU A 72 -4.57 -1.56 -18.69
N SER A 73 -3.33 -1.27 -18.26
CA SER A 73 -2.31 -2.27 -17.93
C SER A 73 -1.34 -1.77 -16.88
N VAL A 74 -0.84 -2.67 -16.03
CA VAL A 74 0.02 -2.31 -14.90
C VAL A 74 1.36 -1.72 -15.35
N GLU A 75 1.91 -2.18 -16.47
CA GLU A 75 3.19 -1.73 -16.98
C GLU A 75 3.13 -0.39 -17.72
N ASN A 76 1.99 -0.06 -18.34
CA ASN A 76 1.88 1.08 -19.25
C ASN A 76 0.95 2.18 -18.75
N THR A 77 0.18 1.97 -17.68
CA THR A 77 -0.57 3.02 -17.00
C THR A 77 0.25 3.52 -15.82
N ILE A 78 1.01 4.59 -16.01
CA ILE A 78 2.02 5.05 -15.05
C ILE A 78 1.69 6.45 -14.56
N ILE A 79 1.47 6.60 -13.25
CA ILE A 79 1.36 7.90 -12.57
C ILE A 79 2.71 8.15 -11.90
N THR A 80 3.43 9.19 -12.33
CA THR A 80 4.81 9.43 -11.89
C THR A 80 5.05 10.90 -11.57
N TYR A 81 5.95 11.14 -10.60
CA TYR A 81 6.51 12.46 -10.30
C TYR A 81 7.92 12.31 -9.75
N ASP A 82 8.63 13.44 -9.56
CA ASP A 82 10.06 13.45 -9.24
C ASP A 82 10.43 14.39 -8.08
N ASP A 83 9.49 14.69 -7.18
CA ASP A 83 9.78 15.46 -5.97
C ASP A 83 10.59 14.63 -4.95
N HIS A 84 11.55 15.25 -4.29
CA HIS A 84 12.26 14.70 -3.15
C HIS A 84 12.40 15.73 -2.02
N ALA A 85 12.59 15.27 -0.78
CA ALA A 85 12.51 16.09 0.43
C ALA A 85 13.43 17.33 0.46
N ASN A 86 14.54 17.31 -0.28
CA ASN A 86 15.51 18.38 -0.33
C ASN A 86 15.18 19.50 -1.33
N ILE A 87 14.19 19.31 -2.22
CA ILE A 87 13.73 20.38 -3.11
C ILE A 87 13.09 21.48 -2.25
N ASN A 88 13.71 22.65 -2.22
CA ASN A 88 13.20 23.79 -1.45
C ASN A 88 12.86 23.47 0.02
N LYS A 89 13.54 22.48 0.60
CA LYS A 89 13.29 21.99 1.97
C LYS A 89 11.83 21.57 2.20
N MET A 90 11.18 20.99 1.18
CA MET A 90 9.75 20.65 1.29
C MET A 90 9.46 19.55 2.32
N GLY A 91 10.45 18.72 2.65
CA GLY A 91 10.31 17.59 3.57
C GLY A 91 9.55 16.41 2.96
N THR A 92 9.63 15.26 3.62
CA THR A 92 9.13 13.96 3.12
C THR A 92 7.66 13.99 2.70
N PHE A 93 6.79 14.52 3.55
CA PHE A 93 5.33 14.35 3.40
C PHE A 93 4.69 15.17 2.27
N ARG A 94 5.46 15.99 1.59
CA ARG A 94 5.02 16.75 0.41
C ARG A 94 5.56 16.22 -0.91
N THR A 95 6.36 15.15 -0.87
CA THR A 95 7.02 14.59 -2.07
C THR A 95 6.16 13.59 -2.83
N TYR A 96 4.97 13.25 -2.35
CA TYR A 96 4.11 12.21 -2.93
C TYR A 96 3.82 12.45 -4.42
N THR A 97 3.71 11.35 -5.14
CA THR A 97 3.11 11.34 -6.47
C THR A 97 1.60 11.23 -6.37
N VAL A 98 1.09 10.26 -5.59
CA VAL A 98 -0.34 10.12 -5.33
C VAL A 98 -0.59 10.23 -3.83
N LYS A 99 -1.52 11.12 -3.43
CA LYS A 99 -2.01 11.26 -2.06
C LYS A 99 -3.49 10.88 -1.98
N VAL A 100 -3.83 9.93 -1.10
CA VAL A 100 -5.19 9.41 -0.93
C VAL A 100 -5.69 9.71 0.47
N GLN A 101 -6.66 10.63 0.57
CA GLN A 101 -7.32 11.01 1.82
C GLN A 101 -8.76 10.48 1.89
N GLY A 102 -9.33 10.11 0.76
CA GLY A 102 -10.68 9.54 0.67
C GLY A 102 -10.75 8.08 1.11
N ASN A 103 -11.94 7.62 1.48
CA ASN A 103 -12.20 6.27 1.96
C ASN A 103 -12.83 5.39 0.86
N ASN A 104 -12.74 4.06 1.04
CA ASN A 104 -13.32 3.07 0.12
C ASN A 104 -12.83 3.25 -1.33
N ILE A 105 -11.52 3.39 -1.50
CA ILE A 105 -10.87 3.61 -2.79
C ILE A 105 -10.08 2.38 -3.19
N THR A 106 -10.24 1.95 -4.44
CA THR A 106 -9.47 0.86 -5.03
C THR A 106 -8.60 1.37 -6.16
N PHE A 107 -7.35 0.92 -6.19
CA PHE A 107 -6.43 1.06 -7.33
C PHE A 107 -6.18 -0.33 -7.92
N LYS A 108 -6.28 -0.46 -9.24
CA LYS A 108 -6.05 -1.73 -9.93
C LYS A 108 -5.29 -1.55 -11.23
N ASN A 109 -4.36 -2.45 -11.53
CA ASN A 109 -3.64 -2.56 -12.81
C ASN A 109 -2.92 -1.26 -13.22
N LEU A 110 -2.23 -0.59 -12.30
CA LEU A 110 -1.48 0.62 -12.62
C LEU A 110 -0.18 0.73 -11.81
N THR A 111 0.71 1.57 -12.27
CA THR A 111 1.97 1.90 -11.60
C THR A 111 1.87 3.29 -10.97
N ILE A 112 2.26 3.41 -9.70
CA ILE A 112 2.51 4.67 -9.00
C ILE A 112 3.99 4.75 -8.71
N GLU A 113 4.65 5.78 -9.21
CA GLU A 113 6.09 5.93 -9.14
C GLU A 113 6.49 7.31 -8.61
N ASN A 114 7.50 7.34 -7.73
CA ASN A 114 8.31 8.54 -7.57
C ASN A 114 9.69 8.23 -8.15
N ASN A 115 10.01 8.86 -9.29
CA ASN A 115 11.24 8.58 -10.03
C ASN A 115 12.37 9.58 -9.72
N ALA A 116 12.28 10.32 -8.62
CA ALA A 116 13.35 11.18 -8.16
C ALA A 116 14.66 10.41 -8.01
N ALA A 117 15.77 11.04 -8.35
CA ALA A 117 17.08 10.52 -8.04
C ALA A 117 17.24 10.32 -6.51
N ARG A 118 18.19 9.48 -6.08
CA ARG A 118 18.43 9.19 -4.65
C ARG A 118 19.05 10.38 -3.91
N LEU A 119 18.30 11.48 -3.82
CA LEU A 119 18.73 12.74 -3.23
C LEU A 119 18.04 13.03 -1.88
N GLY A 120 17.22 12.13 -1.40
CA GLY A 120 16.47 12.24 -0.15
C GLY A 120 15.21 11.37 -0.20
N GLN A 121 14.36 11.52 0.81
CA GLN A 121 13.06 10.86 0.86
C GLN A 121 12.19 11.31 -0.31
N ALA A 122 11.47 10.35 -0.93
CA ALA A 122 10.69 10.58 -2.13
C ALA A 122 9.50 9.61 -2.19
N VAL A 123 8.36 10.05 -1.70
CA VAL A 123 7.16 9.23 -1.55
C VAL A 123 6.47 9.06 -2.90
N ALA A 124 6.19 7.83 -3.30
CA ALA A 124 5.32 7.55 -4.44
C ALA A 124 3.85 7.59 -4.01
N LEU A 125 3.50 6.85 -2.96
CA LEU A 125 2.13 6.73 -2.45
C LEU A 125 2.04 7.22 -1.00
N HIS A 126 1.19 8.20 -0.74
CA HIS A 126 0.84 8.69 0.59
C HIS A 126 -0.65 8.43 0.86
N THR A 127 -0.98 7.69 1.90
CA THR A 127 -2.36 7.37 2.24
C THR A 127 -2.75 7.93 3.61
N GLU A 128 -3.95 8.48 3.69
CA GLU A 128 -4.59 8.93 4.95
C GLU A 128 -6.03 8.40 5.07
N GLY A 129 -6.57 7.82 3.99
CA GLY A 129 -7.91 7.24 3.95
C GLY A 129 -7.97 5.84 4.55
N ASP A 130 -9.18 5.42 4.93
CA ASP A 130 -9.50 4.07 5.40
C ASP A 130 -10.10 3.20 4.29
N LYS A 131 -9.95 1.88 4.39
CA LYS A 131 -10.47 0.88 3.45
C LYS A 131 -9.94 1.08 2.03
N LEU A 132 -8.62 1.24 1.93
CA LEU A 132 -7.95 1.36 0.65
C LEU A 132 -7.49 -0.02 0.15
N VAL A 133 -7.70 -0.29 -1.13
CA VAL A 133 -7.34 -1.56 -1.77
C VAL A 133 -6.47 -1.32 -2.98
N PHE A 134 -5.34 -2.04 -3.06
CA PHE A 134 -4.42 -2.00 -4.19
C PHE A 134 -4.29 -3.40 -4.77
N ILE A 135 -4.67 -3.58 -6.05
CA ILE A 135 -4.75 -4.88 -6.71
C ILE A 135 -3.85 -4.87 -7.95
N ASN A 136 -2.88 -5.77 -8.02
CA ASN A 136 -1.98 -5.86 -9.17
C ASN A 136 -1.40 -4.48 -9.55
N CYS A 137 -0.88 -3.74 -8.56
CA CYS A 137 -0.25 -2.43 -8.75
C CYS A 137 1.27 -2.55 -8.60
N ARG A 138 2.00 -1.63 -9.24
CA ARG A 138 3.43 -1.44 -9.01
C ARG A 138 3.65 -0.13 -8.25
N LEU A 139 4.34 -0.20 -7.11
CA LEU A 139 4.71 0.95 -6.28
C LEU A 139 6.23 1.09 -6.37
N LEU A 140 6.69 2.08 -7.14
CA LEU A 140 8.09 2.23 -7.50
C LEU A 140 8.67 3.49 -6.86
N GLY A 141 9.82 3.34 -6.19
CA GLY A 141 10.50 4.47 -5.59
C GLY A 141 11.90 4.12 -5.07
N ASN A 142 12.37 4.95 -4.18
CA ASN A 142 13.65 4.78 -3.49
C ASN A 142 13.44 4.83 -1.96
N GLN A 143 13.98 5.81 -1.26
CA GLN A 143 13.70 5.98 0.17
C GLN A 143 12.27 6.46 0.38
N ASP A 144 11.54 5.82 1.31
CA ASP A 144 10.19 6.21 1.71
C ASP A 144 9.13 6.05 0.60
N THR A 145 9.14 4.96 -0.19
CA THR A 145 8.23 4.76 -1.33
C THR A 145 6.76 4.83 -0.96
N ILE A 146 6.33 4.14 0.12
CA ILE A 146 4.93 4.09 0.58
C ILE A 146 4.84 4.63 2.00
N TYR A 147 4.10 5.73 2.16
CA TYR A 147 3.72 6.28 3.45
C TYR A 147 2.26 5.98 3.77
N THR A 148 2.01 5.18 4.81
CA THR A 148 0.67 4.87 5.31
C THR A 148 0.36 5.78 6.50
N GLY A 149 -0.10 7.00 6.21
CA GLY A 149 0.07 8.18 7.06
C GLY A 149 -0.93 8.38 8.20
N ALA A 150 -1.99 7.59 8.31
CA ALA A 150 -3.01 7.78 9.33
C ALA A 150 -3.20 6.56 10.24
N ALA A 151 -3.09 6.76 11.55
CA ALA A 151 -3.39 5.74 12.54
C ALA A 151 -4.86 5.32 12.49
N GLY A 152 -5.15 4.05 12.72
CA GLY A 152 -6.50 3.51 12.71
C GLY A 152 -7.10 3.29 11.31
N THR A 153 -6.38 3.59 10.25
CA THR A 153 -6.81 3.27 8.88
C THR A 153 -6.32 1.89 8.44
N ARG A 154 -7.06 1.27 7.52
CA ARG A 154 -6.84 -0.10 7.05
C ARG A 154 -6.61 -0.13 5.54
N LEU A 155 -5.54 -0.80 5.15
CA LEU A 155 -5.15 -0.93 3.75
C LEU A 155 -4.93 -2.39 3.38
N TYR A 156 -5.23 -2.75 2.15
CA TYR A 156 -5.00 -4.07 1.59
C TYR A 156 -4.27 -3.97 0.25
N PHE A 157 -3.08 -4.57 0.20
CA PHE A 157 -2.30 -4.72 -1.04
C PHE A 157 -2.30 -6.21 -1.41
N VAL A 158 -2.73 -6.53 -2.61
CA VAL A 158 -2.75 -7.90 -3.12
C VAL A 158 -2.15 -7.98 -4.51
N ASP A 159 -1.30 -9.00 -4.72
CA ASP A 159 -0.61 -9.26 -5.98
C ASP A 159 0.19 -8.04 -6.50
N CYS A 160 0.70 -7.21 -5.59
CA CYS A 160 1.44 -5.99 -5.93
C CYS A 160 2.95 -6.22 -6.00
N TYR A 161 3.62 -5.39 -6.80
CA TYR A 161 5.07 -5.26 -6.82
C TYR A 161 5.47 -3.95 -6.14
N ILE A 162 6.32 -4.02 -5.12
CA ILE A 162 6.73 -2.87 -4.31
C ILE A 162 8.25 -2.85 -4.23
N GLU A 163 8.88 -1.73 -4.60
CA GLU A 163 10.33 -1.59 -4.51
C GLU A 163 10.78 -0.30 -3.84
N GLY A 164 11.96 -0.35 -3.22
CA GLY A 164 12.58 0.82 -2.64
C GLY A 164 13.98 0.57 -2.10
N THR A 165 14.54 1.58 -1.44
CA THR A 165 15.88 1.51 -0.85
C THR A 165 15.84 1.43 0.67
N THR A 166 15.42 2.49 1.36
CA THR A 166 15.44 2.62 2.82
C THR A 166 14.03 2.93 3.31
N ASP A 167 13.55 2.19 4.33
CA ASP A 167 12.27 2.45 4.99
C ASP A 167 11.11 2.59 3.99
N PHE A 168 11.17 1.83 2.91
CA PHE A 168 10.31 2.10 1.75
C PHE A 168 8.85 1.71 1.94
N ILE A 169 8.49 1.12 3.10
CA ILE A 169 7.13 0.95 3.59
C ILE A 169 7.10 1.46 5.02
N PHE A 170 6.47 2.60 5.26
CA PHE A 170 6.51 3.23 6.58
C PHE A 170 5.18 3.91 6.96
N GLY A 171 4.94 4.08 8.26
CA GLY A 171 3.75 4.75 8.79
C GLY A 171 3.00 3.96 9.87
N PRO A 172 1.86 4.52 10.36
CA PRO A 172 1.13 4.00 11.53
C PRO A 172 -0.08 3.11 11.22
N SER A 173 -0.48 2.96 9.96
CA SER A 173 -1.73 2.25 9.59
C SER A 173 -1.66 0.74 9.82
N THR A 174 -2.81 0.10 9.90
CA THR A 174 -2.95 -1.36 9.76
C THR A 174 -2.93 -1.73 8.28
N VAL A 175 -1.97 -2.54 7.86
CA VAL A 175 -1.84 -2.91 6.44
C VAL A 175 -1.62 -4.40 6.28
N LEU A 176 -2.41 -5.03 5.41
CA LEU A 176 -2.17 -6.38 4.94
C LEU A 176 -1.60 -6.35 3.52
N PHE A 177 -0.41 -6.91 3.37
CA PHE A 177 0.20 -7.22 2.08
C PHE A 177 0.06 -8.73 1.83
N GLU A 178 -0.62 -9.12 0.77
CA GLU A 178 -0.84 -10.54 0.43
C GLU A 178 -0.32 -10.83 -0.97
N ASN A 179 0.46 -11.91 -1.12
CA ASN A 179 1.06 -12.36 -2.38
C ASN A 179 1.88 -11.28 -3.12
N CYS A 180 2.45 -10.32 -2.41
CA CYS A 180 3.23 -9.24 -3.01
C CYS A 180 4.70 -9.63 -3.18
N GLU A 181 5.34 -9.08 -4.23
CA GLU A 181 6.79 -9.05 -4.31
C GLU A 181 7.31 -7.74 -3.70
N ILE A 182 8.21 -7.87 -2.72
CA ILE A 182 8.83 -6.76 -2.01
C ILE A 182 10.32 -6.74 -2.35
N ARG A 183 10.75 -5.75 -3.14
CA ARG A 183 12.10 -5.73 -3.70
C ARG A 183 13.00 -4.65 -3.10
N SER A 184 14.09 -5.07 -2.51
CA SER A 184 15.13 -4.19 -1.97
C SER A 184 16.13 -3.80 -3.05
N LYS A 185 16.32 -2.49 -3.25
CA LYS A 185 17.24 -1.93 -4.26
C LYS A 185 18.63 -1.67 -3.71
N THR A 186 18.79 -1.63 -2.38
CA THR A 186 20.06 -1.40 -1.66
C THR A 186 20.08 -2.14 -0.34
N ASN A 187 21.28 -2.25 0.25
CA ASN A 187 21.47 -2.69 1.63
C ASN A 187 20.86 -1.67 2.59
N SER A 188 19.72 -1.98 3.21
CA SER A 188 18.99 -1.09 4.12
C SER A 188 17.82 -1.81 4.82
N TYR A 189 16.68 -1.14 4.99
CA TYR A 189 15.52 -1.61 5.74
C TYR A 189 14.27 -1.61 4.85
N VAL A 190 13.46 -2.67 4.95
CA VAL A 190 12.18 -2.77 4.22
C VAL A 190 11.13 -1.88 4.89
N THR A 191 10.88 -2.10 6.18
CA THR A 191 9.82 -1.40 6.91
C THR A 191 10.35 -0.45 7.98
N ALA A 192 9.61 0.65 8.18
CA ALA A 192 9.76 1.57 9.30
C ALA A 192 8.37 1.87 9.88
N ALA A 193 7.78 0.90 10.55
CA ALA A 193 6.47 1.04 11.15
C ALA A 193 6.47 2.06 12.30
N SER A 194 5.34 2.72 12.48
CA SER A 194 5.10 3.65 13.59
C SER A 194 3.74 3.41 14.25
N THR A 195 3.35 2.15 14.33
CA THR A 195 2.10 1.70 14.93
C THR A 195 1.91 2.33 16.33
N PRO A 196 0.78 2.98 16.63
CA PRO A 196 0.49 3.48 17.96
C PRO A 196 0.29 2.35 18.99
N GLU A 197 0.43 2.67 20.28
CA GLU A 197 0.30 1.71 21.37
C GLU A 197 -1.08 1.03 21.45
N ASP A 198 -2.13 1.75 21.11
CA ASP A 198 -3.53 1.33 21.16
C ASP A 198 -4.00 0.59 19.90
N ILE A 199 -3.16 0.45 18.89
CA ILE A 199 -3.47 -0.27 17.64
C ILE A 199 -3.01 -1.72 17.75
N ALA A 200 -3.96 -2.65 17.65
CA ALA A 200 -3.71 -4.08 17.85
C ALA A 200 -2.81 -4.70 16.79
N VAL A 201 -2.89 -4.26 15.54
CA VAL A 201 -2.14 -4.83 14.41
C VAL A 201 -1.58 -3.71 13.53
N GLY A 202 -0.26 -3.76 13.26
CA GLY A 202 0.41 -2.87 12.31
C GLY A 202 0.50 -3.49 10.90
N TYR A 203 1.72 -3.75 10.44
CA TYR A 203 1.96 -4.36 9.12
C TYR A 203 1.94 -5.88 9.19
N VAL A 204 1.23 -6.49 8.26
CA VAL A 204 1.21 -7.95 8.06
C VAL A 204 1.56 -8.25 6.60
N PHE A 205 2.62 -9.03 6.40
CA PHE A 205 3.03 -9.57 5.11
C PHE A 205 2.67 -11.04 5.06
N LYS A 206 1.80 -11.45 4.15
CA LYS A 206 1.31 -12.83 4.04
C LYS A 206 1.60 -13.39 2.66
N ASN A 207 2.27 -14.53 2.60
CA ASN A 207 2.66 -15.19 1.36
C ASN A 207 3.47 -14.27 0.41
N CYS A 208 4.15 -13.27 0.94
CA CYS A 208 4.95 -12.36 0.14
C CYS A 208 6.33 -12.94 -0.20
N LYS A 209 6.90 -12.47 -1.30
CA LYS A 209 8.25 -12.81 -1.72
C LYS A 209 9.16 -11.60 -1.56
N LEU A 210 10.21 -11.73 -0.75
CA LEU A 210 11.23 -10.70 -0.58
C LEU A 210 12.39 -10.99 -1.53
N THR A 211 12.64 -10.05 -2.44
CA THR A 211 13.70 -10.11 -3.46
C THR A 211 14.63 -8.92 -3.35
N ALA A 212 15.73 -8.96 -4.08
CA ALA A 212 16.68 -7.84 -4.11
C ALA A 212 17.34 -7.67 -5.46
N ASN A 213 17.92 -6.49 -5.68
CA ASN A 213 18.77 -6.24 -6.83
C ASN A 213 20.09 -7.02 -6.69
N PRO A 214 20.77 -7.34 -7.80
CA PRO A 214 22.10 -7.96 -7.75
C PRO A 214 23.07 -7.16 -6.87
N GLY A 215 23.82 -7.86 -6.01
CA GLY A 215 24.78 -7.26 -5.08
C GLY A 215 24.18 -6.71 -3.77
N VAL A 216 22.90 -6.80 -3.58
CA VAL A 216 22.23 -6.47 -2.29
C VAL A 216 22.22 -7.73 -1.43
N ASP A 217 22.81 -7.66 -0.24
CA ASP A 217 23.05 -8.82 0.66
C ASP A 217 22.88 -8.52 2.16
N LYS A 218 22.50 -7.28 2.52
CA LYS A 218 22.38 -6.81 3.92
C LYS A 218 21.11 -6.00 4.14
N VAL A 219 19.98 -6.69 4.19
CA VAL A 219 18.66 -6.06 4.35
C VAL A 219 18.01 -6.52 5.64
N TYR A 220 17.51 -5.56 6.43
CA TYR A 220 16.64 -5.84 7.55
C TYR A 220 15.17 -5.86 7.09
N LEU A 221 14.36 -6.75 7.68
CA LEU A 221 12.91 -6.78 7.47
C LEU A 221 12.24 -5.50 7.99
N GLY A 222 12.82 -4.89 9.02
CA GLY A 222 12.35 -3.61 9.50
C GLY A 222 13.11 -3.05 10.70
N ARG A 223 12.75 -1.80 11.01
CA ARG A 223 13.19 -1.08 12.20
C ARG A 223 12.05 -0.19 12.74
N PRO A 224 11.97 0.08 14.06
CA PRO A 224 10.85 0.79 14.66
C PRO A 224 11.03 2.31 14.53
N TRP A 225 10.26 2.95 13.67
CA TRP A 225 10.25 4.43 13.60
C TRP A 225 9.67 5.03 14.89
N ARG A 226 8.73 4.31 15.53
CA ARG A 226 8.16 4.69 16.84
C ARG A 226 8.15 3.47 17.78
N PRO A 227 8.03 3.68 19.11
CA PRO A 227 8.22 2.62 20.12
C PRO A 227 7.38 1.37 19.93
N TYR A 228 6.12 1.49 19.55
CA TYR A 228 5.17 0.36 19.42
C TYR A 228 5.04 -0.18 18.00
N ALA A 229 6.05 0.07 17.16
CA ALA A 229 6.09 -0.41 15.77
C ALA A 229 5.81 -1.91 15.68
N GLN A 230 4.95 -2.29 14.72
CA GLN A 230 4.59 -3.71 14.51
C GLN A 230 4.77 -4.10 13.05
N ALA A 231 5.44 -5.23 12.81
CA ALA A 231 5.51 -5.88 11.50
C ALA A 231 5.61 -7.40 11.66
N VAL A 232 4.77 -8.12 10.93
CA VAL A 232 4.66 -9.59 11.01
C VAL A 232 4.74 -10.17 9.61
N PHE A 233 5.63 -11.15 9.42
CA PHE A 233 5.79 -11.88 8.17
C PHE A 233 5.24 -13.30 8.31
N VAL A 234 4.23 -13.63 7.52
CA VAL A 234 3.49 -14.90 7.58
C VAL A 234 3.71 -15.67 6.30
N ARG A 235 4.34 -16.84 6.38
CA ARG A 235 4.61 -17.73 5.24
C ARG A 235 5.27 -17.03 4.04
N CYS A 236 6.17 -16.09 4.34
CA CYS A 236 6.90 -15.36 3.31
C CYS A 236 8.12 -16.14 2.81
N GLU A 237 8.46 -15.94 1.55
CA GLU A 237 9.72 -16.39 0.97
C GLU A 237 10.77 -15.29 1.10
N LEU A 238 11.77 -15.51 1.96
CA LEU A 238 12.82 -14.54 2.25
C LEU A 238 14.08 -14.89 1.49
N GLY A 239 14.49 -13.99 0.58
CA GLY A 239 15.73 -14.15 -0.19
C GLY A 239 17.00 -14.04 0.68
N GLN A 240 18.11 -14.54 0.16
CA GLN A 240 19.43 -14.58 0.85
C GLN A 240 19.93 -13.20 1.34
N HIS A 241 19.41 -12.11 0.76
CA HIS A 241 19.76 -10.73 1.12
C HIS A 241 19.28 -10.33 2.51
N VAL A 242 18.33 -11.06 3.10
CA VAL A 242 17.83 -10.78 4.45
C VAL A 242 18.86 -11.21 5.48
N LEU A 243 19.32 -10.25 6.29
CA LEU A 243 20.28 -10.49 7.37
C LEU A 243 19.78 -11.54 8.38
N PRO A 244 20.69 -12.35 8.95
CA PRO A 244 20.31 -13.33 9.97
C PRO A 244 19.54 -12.74 11.15
N GLU A 245 19.90 -11.55 11.61
CA GLU A 245 19.22 -10.83 12.70
C GLU A 245 17.78 -10.43 12.32
N GLY A 246 17.53 -10.19 11.05
CA GLY A 246 16.24 -9.82 10.46
C GLY A 246 15.70 -8.45 10.88
N TRP A 247 15.95 -8.01 12.10
CA TRP A 247 15.35 -6.81 12.70
C TRP A 247 16.39 -5.89 13.33
N ASN A 248 16.15 -4.61 13.26
CA ASN A 248 16.99 -3.57 13.85
C ASN A 248 16.18 -2.74 14.86
N ASN A 249 16.80 -2.24 15.92
CA ASN A 249 16.14 -1.48 16.99
C ASN A 249 16.20 0.05 16.80
N TRP A 250 16.65 0.53 15.62
CA TRP A 250 16.90 1.95 15.34
C TRP A 250 17.99 2.58 16.21
N GLY A 251 18.93 1.78 16.73
CA GLY A 251 19.93 2.25 17.68
C GLY A 251 19.37 2.63 19.06
N LYS A 252 18.14 2.21 19.37
CA LYS A 252 17.42 2.52 20.62
C LYS A 252 17.00 1.24 21.32
N LYS A 253 17.68 0.88 22.38
CA LYS A 253 17.42 -0.35 23.13
C LYS A 253 16.04 -0.38 23.80
N GLU A 254 15.49 0.76 24.14
CA GLU A 254 14.14 0.89 24.67
C GLU A 254 13.06 0.41 23.69
N ASN A 255 13.25 0.54 22.39
CA ASN A 255 12.32 0.04 21.37
C ASN A 255 12.16 -1.48 21.39
N GLU A 256 13.18 -2.22 21.85
CA GLU A 256 13.12 -3.68 21.96
C GLU A 256 12.05 -4.18 22.96
N LYS A 257 11.59 -3.31 23.86
CA LYS A 257 10.59 -3.65 24.88
C LYS A 257 9.16 -3.48 24.38
N THR A 258 8.95 -2.66 23.38
CA THR A 258 7.61 -2.22 22.92
C THR A 258 7.32 -2.56 21.47
N ALA A 259 8.34 -2.63 20.61
CA ALA A 259 8.15 -3.04 19.21
C ALA A 259 7.77 -4.52 19.14
N PHE A 260 6.81 -4.86 18.27
CA PHE A 260 6.39 -6.22 18.04
C PHE A 260 6.75 -6.65 16.62
N TYR A 261 7.83 -7.40 16.51
CA TYR A 261 8.29 -7.99 15.26
C TYR A 261 8.19 -9.51 15.31
N ALA A 262 7.57 -10.10 14.30
CA ALA A 262 7.33 -11.53 14.33
C ALA A 262 7.40 -12.17 12.94
N GLU A 263 7.63 -13.47 12.94
CA GLU A 263 7.55 -14.33 11.77
C GLU A 263 6.73 -15.58 12.09
N TYR A 264 6.04 -16.11 11.07
CA TYR A 264 5.37 -17.40 11.13
C TYR A 264 5.66 -18.17 9.85
N ASP A 265 6.31 -19.33 9.97
CA ASP A 265 6.53 -20.28 8.87
C ASP A 265 7.13 -19.64 7.59
N SER A 266 8.00 -18.65 7.77
CA SER A 266 8.77 -18.06 6.66
C SER A 266 9.85 -19.05 6.18
N ARG A 267 10.14 -19.02 4.87
CA ARG A 267 11.05 -19.94 4.19
C ARG A 267 12.03 -19.19 3.28
N GLY A 268 12.95 -19.91 2.70
CA GLY A 268 14.01 -19.37 1.81
C GLY A 268 15.32 -19.15 2.55
N GLU A 269 16.37 -18.78 1.82
CA GLU A 269 17.74 -18.67 2.35
C GLU A 269 17.90 -17.58 3.42
N GLY A 270 17.06 -16.54 3.36
CA GLY A 270 16.99 -15.48 4.37
C GLY A 270 16.15 -15.83 5.61
N ALA A 271 15.47 -16.95 5.64
CA ALA A 271 14.69 -17.39 6.78
C ALA A 271 15.59 -18.09 7.82
N ASN A 272 16.02 -17.35 8.82
CA ASN A 272 16.89 -17.87 9.88
C ASN A 272 16.31 -17.62 11.29
N PRO A 273 15.30 -18.38 11.71
CA PRO A 273 14.60 -18.13 12.97
C PRO A 273 15.48 -18.24 14.23
N LYS A 274 16.60 -19.00 14.16
CA LYS A 274 17.51 -19.16 15.30
C LYS A 274 18.48 -17.99 15.48
N ALA A 275 18.74 -17.21 14.42
CA ALA A 275 19.67 -16.10 14.46
C ALA A 275 18.96 -14.73 14.50
N ARG A 276 17.63 -14.70 14.53
CA ARG A 276 16.85 -13.46 14.62
C ARG A 276 17.17 -12.69 15.89
N ALA A 277 17.05 -11.36 15.81
CA ALA A 277 17.21 -10.46 16.96
C ALA A 277 16.36 -10.94 18.14
N ALA A 278 16.92 -10.93 19.33
CA ALA A 278 16.33 -11.54 20.54
C ALA A 278 14.98 -10.92 20.94
N PHE A 279 14.68 -9.69 20.49
CA PHE A 279 13.41 -9.01 20.76
C PHE A 279 12.32 -9.33 19.73
N SER A 280 12.62 -10.14 18.71
CA SER A 280 11.63 -10.61 17.74
C SER A 280 11.04 -11.96 18.13
N HIS A 281 9.92 -12.32 17.52
CA HIS A 281 9.14 -13.49 17.90
C HIS A 281 8.98 -14.47 16.74
N GLN A 282 8.99 -15.76 17.06
CA GLN A 282 8.53 -16.81 16.17
C GLN A 282 7.14 -17.25 16.64
N LEU A 283 6.10 -16.94 15.85
CA LEU A 283 4.71 -17.24 16.22
C LEU A 283 4.45 -18.75 16.13
N LYS A 284 3.64 -19.26 17.04
CA LYS A 284 3.21 -20.68 17.04
C LYS A 284 1.86 -20.90 16.38
N THR A 285 1.10 -19.85 16.13
CA THR A 285 -0.25 -19.86 15.57
C THR A 285 -0.50 -18.59 14.77
N LEU A 286 -1.43 -18.65 13.83
CA LEU A 286 -1.87 -17.52 13.03
C LEU A 286 -3.06 -16.76 13.63
N LYS A 287 -3.55 -17.19 14.80
CA LYS A 287 -4.69 -16.52 15.44
C LYS A 287 -4.44 -15.02 15.55
N GLY A 288 -5.34 -14.22 14.94
CA GLY A 288 -5.23 -12.76 14.90
C GLY A 288 -4.55 -12.21 13.64
N TYR A 289 -4.04 -13.06 12.75
CA TYR A 289 -3.37 -12.67 11.49
C TYR A 289 -4.07 -13.18 10.24
N GLU A 290 -5.30 -13.65 10.38
CA GLU A 290 -6.19 -13.91 9.25
C GLU A 290 -6.74 -12.58 8.71
N ILE A 291 -7.06 -12.54 7.40
CA ILE A 291 -7.61 -11.33 6.76
C ILE A 291 -8.86 -10.81 7.48
N GLU A 292 -9.70 -11.73 7.93
CA GLU A 292 -10.93 -11.45 8.67
C GLU A 292 -10.69 -10.76 10.02
N THR A 293 -9.47 -10.88 10.55
CA THR A 293 -9.10 -10.28 11.84
C THR A 293 -8.27 -9.03 11.65
N VAL A 294 -7.27 -9.08 10.76
CA VAL A 294 -6.35 -7.95 10.53
C VAL A 294 -7.09 -6.71 10.06
N LEU A 295 -8.03 -6.87 9.12
CA LEU A 295 -8.71 -5.74 8.47
C LEU A 295 -10.12 -5.47 9.02
N ALA A 296 -10.64 -6.35 9.90
CA ALA A 296 -12.02 -6.24 10.35
C ALA A 296 -12.35 -4.88 11.01
N GLY A 297 -11.51 -4.40 11.90
CA GLY A 297 -11.86 -3.26 12.73
C GLY A 297 -13.19 -3.49 13.47
N ASP A 298 -13.87 -2.41 13.85
CA ASP A 298 -15.16 -2.49 14.55
C ASP A 298 -16.34 -2.73 13.59
N ASP A 299 -16.14 -2.50 12.28
CA ASP A 299 -17.19 -2.60 11.27
C ASP A 299 -17.14 -3.90 10.43
N GLY A 300 -16.23 -4.80 10.75
CA GLY A 300 -16.08 -6.10 10.09
C GLY A 300 -15.61 -6.01 8.63
N TRP A 301 -14.89 -4.94 8.25
CA TRP A 301 -14.44 -4.78 6.87
C TRP A 301 -13.59 -5.95 6.40
N ASN A 302 -14.01 -6.55 5.29
CA ASN A 302 -13.27 -7.62 4.61
C ASN A 302 -13.35 -7.40 3.10
N PRO A 303 -12.26 -6.90 2.47
CA PRO A 303 -12.29 -6.59 1.04
C PRO A 303 -12.53 -7.81 0.14
N VAL A 304 -12.24 -9.02 0.63
CA VAL A 304 -12.44 -10.26 -0.14
C VAL A 304 -13.88 -10.75 -0.06
N LYS A 305 -14.49 -10.76 1.14
CA LYS A 305 -15.86 -11.26 1.35
C LYS A 305 -16.94 -10.25 0.97
N ASN A 306 -16.67 -8.97 1.15
CA ASN A 306 -17.65 -7.91 0.88
C ASN A 306 -17.79 -7.59 -0.61
N GLY A 307 -17.33 -8.50 -1.48
CA GLY A 307 -17.61 -8.45 -2.90
C GLY A 307 -16.95 -7.25 -3.58
N ASN A 308 -15.71 -6.95 -3.25
CA ASN A 308 -14.95 -6.12 -4.16
C ASN A 308 -14.81 -6.91 -5.46
N HIS A 309 -15.74 -6.67 -6.38
CA HIS A 309 -15.83 -7.34 -7.69
C HIS A 309 -14.52 -7.28 -8.49
N LEU A 310 -13.61 -6.39 -8.09
CA LEU A 310 -12.30 -6.24 -8.70
C LEU A 310 -11.29 -7.28 -8.18
N LEU A 311 -11.57 -7.95 -7.06
CA LEU A 311 -10.76 -9.05 -6.52
C LEU A 311 -11.05 -10.40 -7.18
N ASP A 312 -12.11 -10.51 -8.00
CA ASP A 312 -12.38 -11.70 -8.82
C ASP A 312 -11.34 -11.85 -9.95
N VAL A 313 -10.09 -11.98 -9.56
CA VAL A 313 -9.04 -12.49 -10.43
C VAL A 313 -9.07 -14.01 -10.29
N LYS A 314 -9.30 -14.71 -11.39
CA LYS A 314 -9.31 -16.17 -11.47
C LYS A 314 -8.16 -16.75 -10.63
N ARG A 315 -8.52 -17.38 -9.53
CA ARG A 315 -7.62 -18.25 -8.75
C ARG A 315 -7.37 -19.53 -9.51
#